data_45b10ff30a1aeb7e762c9f25a29b767f
#
_entry.id   45b10ff30a1aeb7e762c9f25a29b767f
#
_cell.length_a   1.000
_cell.length_b   1.000
_cell.length_c   1.000
_cell.angle_alpha   90.00
_cell.angle_beta   90.00
_cell.angle_gamma   90.00
#
_symmetry.space_group_name_H-M   'P 1'
#
loop_
_entity.id
_entity.type
_entity.pdbx_description
1 polymer ?
#
loop_
_entity_poly.entity_id
_entity_poly.type
_entity_poly.pdbx_seq_one_letter_code
_entity_poly.pdbx_strand_id
1 'polypeptide(L)'
;MRPVNKGTAPKVYISYSEARHDLAAKIGYYCSYCEMKVFNSIEVEHILPQNQGGNVVDWDNFLLSCKYCNTIKSDHNNNLLDYVWPDIDNTDLVFNYSEAKVIEPKYPKGSPLEIKAQKTIDLMGLDRIPGGLNIPTKADTRWRSRNEAWDKAKLNLIRWNRNPSNEIAEIIADCAILSGHYSIWCEVFKSVPVVLVEIEREYTAKGLYKEYDANGNRVIRPNANI
;
A
#
# COMPACT_ATOMS: atom_id res chain seq x y z
N MET A 1 -0.03 4.07 -1.71
CA MET A 1 -0.25 3.10 -0.59
C MET A 1 -1.67 2.60 -0.70
N ARG A 2 -1.86 1.29 -0.71
CA ARG A 2 -3.18 0.67 -0.86
C ARG A 2 -3.96 0.76 0.46
N PRO A 3 -5.18 1.29 0.49
CA PRO A 3 -6.02 1.23 1.68
C PRO A 3 -6.45 -0.23 1.92
N VAL A 4 -6.34 -0.71 3.15
CA VAL A 4 -6.65 -2.10 3.50
C VAL A 4 -7.73 -2.21 4.56
N ASN A 5 -8.52 -3.30 4.47
CA ASN A 5 -9.48 -3.70 5.47
C ASN A 5 -9.07 -5.08 6.01
N LYS A 6 -8.54 -5.10 7.21
CA LYS A 6 -8.18 -6.34 7.90
C LYS A 6 -9.36 -6.96 8.68
N GLY A 7 -10.49 -6.21 8.78
CA GLY A 7 -11.65 -6.65 9.56
C GLY A 7 -11.32 -6.86 11.03
N THR A 8 -12.22 -7.57 11.73
CA THR A 8 -12.06 -7.90 13.14
C THR A 8 -11.09 -9.07 13.33
N ALA A 9 -10.46 -9.12 14.49
CA ALA A 9 -9.61 -10.24 14.90
C ALA A 9 -10.38 -11.58 14.83
N PRO A 10 -9.86 -12.62 14.18
CA PRO A 10 -10.51 -13.93 14.14
C PRO A 10 -10.40 -14.69 15.47
N LYS A 11 -9.45 -14.31 16.33
CA LYS A 11 -9.19 -14.89 17.65
C LYS A 11 -8.42 -13.91 18.54
N VAL A 12 -8.28 -14.25 19.82
CA VAL A 12 -7.34 -13.59 20.74
C VAL A 12 -5.94 -14.15 20.51
N TYR A 13 -4.93 -13.29 20.47
CA TYR A 13 -3.53 -13.66 20.27
C TYR A 13 -2.77 -13.64 21.60
N ILE A 14 -1.87 -14.62 21.77
CA ILE A 14 -0.91 -14.67 22.88
C ILE A 14 0.44 -14.08 22.42
N SER A 15 0.74 -14.24 21.14
CA SER A 15 1.93 -13.66 20.50
C SER A 15 1.53 -13.00 19.17
N TYR A 16 2.11 -11.84 18.88
CA TYR A 16 1.87 -11.13 17.62
C TYR A 16 2.25 -11.97 16.37
N SER A 17 3.24 -12.84 16.50
CA SER A 17 3.67 -13.70 15.38
C SER A 17 2.59 -14.66 14.89
N GLU A 18 1.63 -15.03 15.76
CA GLU A 18 0.49 -15.88 15.41
C GLU A 18 -0.49 -15.18 14.46
N ALA A 19 -0.53 -13.84 14.47
CA ALA A 19 -1.42 -13.05 13.63
C ALA A 19 -1.01 -13.03 12.14
N ARG A 20 0.22 -13.45 11.81
CA ARG A 20 0.76 -13.36 10.45
C ARG A 20 -0.11 -14.03 9.40
N HIS A 21 -0.52 -15.26 9.63
CA HIS A 21 -1.36 -16.01 8.68
C HIS A 21 -2.75 -15.43 8.56
N ASP A 22 -3.34 -15.00 9.68
CA ASP A 22 -4.67 -14.43 9.71
C ASP A 22 -4.69 -13.06 8.99
N LEU A 23 -3.67 -12.22 9.20
CA LEU A 23 -3.47 -10.99 8.44
C LEU A 23 -3.29 -11.27 6.94
N ALA A 24 -2.42 -12.23 6.58
CA ALA A 24 -2.19 -12.57 5.18
C ALA A 24 -3.44 -13.13 4.49
N ALA A 25 -4.28 -13.86 5.22
CA ALA A 25 -5.57 -14.32 4.71
C ALA A 25 -6.53 -13.14 4.44
N LYS A 26 -6.46 -12.06 5.23
CA LYS A 26 -7.32 -10.87 5.09
C LYS A 26 -6.80 -9.90 4.04
N ILE A 27 -5.53 -9.52 4.10
CA ILE A 27 -4.97 -8.44 3.28
C ILE A 27 -3.93 -8.89 2.26
N GLY A 28 -3.73 -10.20 2.10
CA GLY A 28 -2.76 -10.78 1.18
C GLY A 28 -1.32 -10.63 1.65
N TYR A 29 -0.40 -11.32 0.97
CA TYR A 29 1.04 -11.27 1.26
C TYR A 29 1.69 -10.02 0.63
N TYR A 30 1.23 -8.84 1.01
CA TYR A 30 1.76 -7.55 0.54
C TYR A 30 2.19 -6.70 1.73
N CYS A 31 3.29 -5.99 1.58
CA CYS A 31 3.65 -4.95 2.53
C CYS A 31 2.59 -3.85 2.51
N SER A 32 1.99 -3.54 3.64
CA SER A 32 0.93 -2.52 3.75
C SER A 32 1.42 -1.11 3.39
N TYR A 33 2.73 -0.87 3.43
CA TYR A 33 3.35 0.43 3.20
C TYR A 33 3.90 0.61 1.77
N CYS A 34 4.88 -0.23 1.36
CA CYS A 34 5.49 -0.12 0.03
C CYS A 34 4.78 -0.95 -1.05
N GLU A 35 3.77 -1.73 -0.69
CA GLU A 35 2.94 -2.59 -1.57
C GLU A 35 3.69 -3.73 -2.27
N MET A 36 4.97 -3.93 -1.95
CA MET A 36 5.74 -5.04 -2.50
C MET A 36 5.13 -6.38 -2.05
N LYS A 37 5.00 -7.32 -2.97
CA LYS A 37 4.56 -8.68 -2.65
C LYS A 37 5.70 -9.45 -1.98
N VAL A 38 5.41 -10.06 -0.81
CA VAL A 38 6.42 -10.73 0.03
C VAL A 38 5.85 -12.01 0.61
N PHE A 39 6.24 -13.16 0.08
CA PHE A 39 5.72 -14.46 0.56
C PHE A 39 6.42 -14.97 1.82
N ASN A 40 7.75 -14.99 1.83
CA ASN A 40 8.51 -15.77 2.82
C ASN A 40 9.01 -14.97 4.03
N SER A 41 9.09 -13.66 3.92
CA SER A 41 9.66 -12.80 4.97
C SER A 41 8.77 -11.62 5.31
N ILE A 42 7.44 -11.80 5.17
CA ILE A 42 6.49 -10.79 5.64
C ILE A 42 6.40 -10.85 7.16
N GLU A 43 6.41 -9.70 7.79
CA GLU A 43 6.44 -9.55 9.24
C GLU A 43 5.13 -8.92 9.72
N VAL A 44 4.69 -9.29 10.93
CA VAL A 44 3.68 -8.54 11.66
C VAL A 44 4.37 -7.32 12.25
N GLU A 45 3.87 -6.16 11.91
CA GLU A 45 4.39 -4.86 12.32
C GLU A 45 3.39 -4.20 13.26
N HIS A 46 3.88 -3.55 14.31
CA HIS A 46 3.07 -2.79 15.25
C HIS A 46 2.93 -1.34 14.78
N ILE A 47 1.70 -0.91 14.46
CA ILE A 47 1.41 0.46 14.01
C ILE A 47 1.94 1.46 15.04
N LEU A 48 1.55 1.30 16.31
CA LEU A 48 2.19 1.97 17.44
C LEU A 48 3.22 1.01 18.08
N PRO A 49 4.51 1.36 18.12
CA PRO A 49 5.55 0.50 18.69
C PRO A 49 5.30 0.20 20.16
N GLN A 50 5.74 -0.98 20.61
CA GLN A 50 5.58 -1.43 21.98
C GLN A 50 6.19 -0.45 23.00
N ASN A 51 7.41 0.05 22.73
CA ASN A 51 8.09 1.00 23.59
C ASN A 51 7.48 2.41 23.59
N GLN A 52 6.51 2.66 22.68
CA GLN A 52 5.68 3.87 22.62
C GLN A 52 4.26 3.63 23.17
N GLY A 53 4.05 2.52 23.88
CA GLY A 53 2.77 2.18 24.50
C GLY A 53 1.81 1.36 23.63
N GLY A 54 2.27 0.88 22.47
CA GLY A 54 1.46 0.00 21.59
C GLY A 54 1.20 -1.36 22.25
N ASN A 55 -0.03 -1.85 22.15
CA ASN A 55 -0.39 -3.18 22.62
C ASN A 55 0.23 -4.23 21.70
N VAL A 56 0.99 -5.16 22.28
CA VAL A 56 1.78 -6.16 21.54
C VAL A 56 0.98 -7.34 20.98
N VAL A 57 -0.27 -7.50 21.39
CA VAL A 57 -1.14 -8.60 20.96
C VAL A 57 -2.48 -8.12 20.41
N ASP A 58 -2.62 -6.82 20.19
CA ASP A 58 -3.84 -6.19 19.68
C ASP A 58 -3.87 -6.22 18.15
N TRP A 59 -4.91 -6.85 17.59
CA TRP A 59 -5.16 -6.91 16.16
C TRP A 59 -5.23 -5.53 15.51
N ASP A 60 -5.83 -4.56 16.18
CA ASP A 60 -5.96 -3.20 15.64
C ASP A 60 -4.60 -2.49 15.53
N ASN A 61 -3.62 -2.94 16.31
CA ASN A 61 -2.24 -2.47 16.24
C ASN A 61 -1.36 -3.23 15.23
N PHE A 62 -1.91 -4.14 14.42
CA PHE A 62 -1.13 -4.98 13.50
C PHE A 62 -1.33 -4.62 12.04
N LEU A 63 -0.23 -4.60 11.29
CA LEU A 63 -0.19 -4.63 9.83
C LEU A 63 0.86 -5.63 9.35
N LEU A 64 0.79 -6.00 8.06
CA LEU A 64 1.86 -6.75 7.40
C LEU A 64 2.87 -5.79 6.80
N SER A 65 4.13 -6.02 7.05
CA SER A 65 5.23 -5.22 6.53
C SER A 65 6.35 -6.09 5.94
N CYS A 66 7.03 -5.59 4.91
CA CYS A 66 8.32 -6.15 4.54
C CYS A 66 9.39 -5.75 5.55
N LYS A 67 10.44 -6.55 5.65
CA LYS A 67 11.55 -6.30 6.57
C LYS A 67 12.08 -4.87 6.50
N TYR A 68 12.21 -4.28 5.30
CA TYR A 68 12.76 -2.93 5.14
C TYR A 68 11.83 -1.85 5.69
N CYS A 69 10.53 -1.89 5.39
CA CYS A 69 9.59 -0.94 5.97
C CYS A 69 9.55 -1.07 7.48
N ASN A 70 9.50 -2.30 8.01
CA ASN A 70 9.51 -2.56 9.44
C ASN A 70 10.79 -2.03 10.13
N THR A 71 11.97 -2.34 9.57
CA THR A 71 13.26 -1.88 10.12
C THR A 71 13.41 -0.35 10.06
N ILE A 72 12.96 0.30 8.98
CA ILE A 72 13.10 1.76 8.83
C ILE A 72 12.13 2.48 9.76
N LYS A 73 10.89 2.01 9.86
CA LYS A 73 9.91 2.55 10.79
C LYS A 73 10.39 2.39 12.23
N SER A 74 10.87 1.18 12.59
CA SER A 74 11.34 0.89 13.95
C SER A 74 10.36 1.41 15.01
N ASP A 75 10.82 2.20 15.95
CA ASP A 75 10.06 2.84 17.02
C ASP A 75 9.94 4.38 16.88
N HIS A 76 10.13 4.86 15.66
CA HIS A 76 10.22 6.31 15.40
C HIS A 76 8.88 7.06 15.47
N ASN A 77 7.75 6.37 15.55
CA ASN A 77 6.44 7.02 15.68
C ASN A 77 5.84 6.85 17.09
N ASN A 78 5.45 7.95 17.68
CA ASN A 78 4.85 8.00 19.02
C ASN A 78 3.44 8.63 19.02
N ASN A 79 3.00 9.20 17.89
CA ASN A 79 1.68 9.78 17.73
C ASN A 79 1.09 9.35 16.38
N LEU A 80 0.08 8.49 16.41
CA LEU A 80 -0.56 7.96 15.21
C LEU A 80 -1.22 9.04 14.36
N LEU A 81 -1.68 10.14 14.96
CA LEU A 81 -2.34 11.23 14.25
C LEU A 81 -1.41 12.01 13.32
N ASP A 82 -0.10 11.86 13.47
CA ASP A 82 0.91 12.53 12.64
C ASP A 82 1.14 11.86 11.28
N TYR A 83 0.57 10.69 11.07
CA TYR A 83 0.85 9.83 9.91
C TYR A 83 -0.44 9.39 9.21
N VAL A 84 -0.28 8.84 8.03
CA VAL A 84 -1.33 8.22 7.23
C VAL A 84 -1.20 6.70 7.31
N TRP A 85 -2.27 6.01 7.72
CA TRP A 85 -2.26 4.57 7.96
C TRP A 85 -3.18 3.83 6.99
N PRO A 86 -2.70 2.73 6.36
CA PRO A 86 -3.46 2.05 5.29
C PRO A 86 -4.73 1.35 5.78
N ASP A 87 -4.83 1.03 7.06
CA ASP A 87 -6.02 0.40 7.66
C ASP A 87 -7.03 1.41 8.25
N ILE A 88 -6.65 2.68 8.35
CA ILE A 88 -7.49 3.76 8.89
C ILE A 88 -7.88 4.76 7.80
N ASP A 89 -6.92 5.19 6.98
CA ASP A 89 -7.05 6.31 6.06
C ASP A 89 -7.36 5.87 4.62
N ASN A 90 -7.84 6.82 3.78
CA ASN A 90 -8.04 6.64 2.34
C ASN A 90 -6.72 6.89 1.60
N THR A 91 -5.74 6.02 1.80
CA THR A 91 -4.36 6.23 1.35
C THR A 91 -4.20 6.32 -0.18
N ASP A 92 -5.14 5.77 -0.95
CA ASP A 92 -5.22 5.91 -2.41
C ASP A 92 -5.47 7.38 -2.86
N LEU A 93 -6.01 8.21 -1.97
CA LEU A 93 -6.23 9.63 -2.22
C LEU A 93 -5.05 10.52 -1.79
N VAL A 94 -4.08 9.99 -1.07
CA VAL A 94 -3.05 10.77 -0.38
C VAL A 94 -1.73 10.83 -1.15
N PHE A 95 -1.35 9.72 -1.79
CA PHE A 95 -0.05 9.59 -2.42
C PHE A 95 -0.14 9.61 -3.94
N ASN A 96 0.82 10.28 -4.55
CA ASN A 96 1.05 10.28 -5.98
C ASN A 96 2.19 9.32 -6.35
N TYR A 97 2.03 8.63 -7.48
CA TYR A 97 3.03 7.72 -8.04
C TYR A 97 3.38 8.23 -9.44
N SER A 98 4.54 8.83 -9.57
CA SER A 98 4.98 9.43 -10.82
C SER A 98 5.78 8.46 -11.69
N GLU A 99 5.99 8.84 -12.95
CA GLU A 99 6.87 8.12 -13.88
C GLU A 99 8.34 8.14 -13.42
N ALA A 100 8.70 9.11 -12.58
CA ALA A 100 9.99 9.12 -11.88
C ALA A 100 10.12 8.01 -10.82
N LYS A 101 9.03 7.26 -10.60
CA LYS A 101 8.98 6.10 -9.68
C LYS A 101 9.21 6.50 -8.21
N VAL A 102 8.93 7.75 -7.92
CA VAL A 102 8.97 8.35 -6.58
C VAL A 102 7.55 8.42 -6.04
N ILE A 103 7.40 8.24 -4.74
CA ILE A 103 6.14 8.43 -4.03
C ILE A 103 6.16 9.83 -3.44
N GLU A 104 5.14 10.63 -3.74
CA GLU A 104 5.01 12.02 -3.32
C GLU A 104 3.63 12.28 -2.74
N PRO A 105 3.48 13.27 -1.84
CA PRO A 105 2.15 13.73 -1.44
C PRO A 105 1.35 14.32 -2.60
N LYS A 106 0.04 14.08 -2.64
CA LYS A 106 -0.87 14.68 -3.64
C LYS A 106 -1.27 16.13 -3.35
N TYR A 107 -1.02 16.59 -2.15
CA TYR A 107 -1.51 17.88 -1.64
C TYR A 107 -0.50 19.02 -1.86
N PRO A 108 -0.97 20.29 -1.90
CA PRO A 108 -0.08 21.44 -2.02
C PRO A 108 0.93 21.49 -0.87
N LYS A 109 2.17 21.82 -1.22
CA LYS A 109 3.29 21.91 -0.27
C LYS A 109 2.97 22.85 0.89
N GLY A 110 3.22 22.40 2.11
CA GLY A 110 2.95 23.13 3.35
C GLY A 110 1.52 22.99 3.88
N SER A 111 0.63 22.30 3.17
CA SER A 111 -0.72 22.00 3.72
C SER A 111 -0.62 20.93 4.83
N PRO A 112 -1.57 20.90 5.80
CA PRO A 112 -1.55 19.90 6.86
C PRO A 112 -1.54 18.44 6.35
N LEU A 113 -2.25 18.17 5.25
CA LEU A 113 -2.31 16.85 4.65
C LEU A 113 -1.00 16.48 3.92
N GLU A 114 -0.36 17.44 3.26
CA GLU A 114 0.96 17.23 2.66
C GLU A 114 2.00 16.89 3.72
N ILE A 115 2.04 17.67 4.81
CA ILE A 115 2.98 17.44 5.92
C ILE A 115 2.79 16.03 6.51
N LYS A 116 1.54 15.61 6.72
CA LYS A 116 1.21 14.29 7.24
C LYS A 116 1.62 13.17 6.28
N ALA A 117 1.34 13.33 4.99
CA ALA A 117 1.74 12.39 3.95
C ALA A 117 3.27 12.30 3.84
N GLN A 118 3.98 13.44 3.87
CA GLN A 118 5.44 13.47 3.83
C GLN A 118 6.05 12.78 5.06
N LYS A 119 5.54 13.04 6.27
CA LYS A 119 5.98 12.32 7.48
C LYS A 119 5.82 10.79 7.33
N THR A 120 4.76 10.33 6.68
CA THR A 120 4.57 8.89 6.43
C THR A 120 5.59 8.34 5.42
N ILE A 121 5.87 9.09 4.35
CA ILE A 121 6.91 8.75 3.37
C ILE A 121 8.27 8.63 4.07
N ASP A 122 8.62 9.61 4.89
CA ASP A 122 9.89 9.67 5.62
C ASP A 122 10.00 8.52 6.64
N LEU A 123 8.93 8.26 7.41
CA LEU A 123 8.88 7.20 8.42
C LEU A 123 9.17 5.82 7.82
N MET A 124 8.70 5.56 6.60
CA MET A 124 8.86 4.27 5.91
C MET A 124 9.99 4.29 4.88
N GLY A 125 10.61 5.46 4.61
CA GLY A 125 11.62 5.64 3.56
C GLY A 125 11.07 5.23 2.18
N LEU A 126 9.85 5.66 1.83
CA LEU A 126 9.19 5.23 0.59
C LEU A 126 9.72 5.94 -0.66
N ASP A 127 10.34 7.09 -0.50
CA ASP A 127 10.93 7.92 -1.55
C ASP A 127 12.37 7.53 -1.91
N ARG A 128 12.95 6.54 -1.23
CA ARG A 128 14.34 6.12 -1.47
C ARG A 128 14.52 5.53 -2.86
N ILE A 129 15.40 6.17 -3.65
CA ILE A 129 15.82 5.73 -4.99
C ILE A 129 17.32 6.04 -5.21
N PRO A 130 18.04 5.25 -6.03
CA PRO A 130 19.40 5.60 -6.41
C PRO A 130 19.45 6.95 -7.14
N GLY A 131 20.36 7.82 -6.73
CA GLY A 131 20.49 9.18 -7.30
C GLY A 131 19.45 10.19 -6.82
N GLY A 132 18.52 9.81 -5.95
CA GLY A 132 17.56 10.72 -5.30
C GLY A 132 18.16 11.41 -4.08
N LEU A 133 17.34 12.25 -3.42
CA LEU A 133 17.70 12.92 -2.16
C LEU A 133 17.92 11.90 -1.05
N ASN A 134 17.05 10.91 -0.97
CA ASN A 134 17.12 9.80 -0.02
C ASN A 134 17.62 8.53 -0.73
N ILE A 135 18.85 8.14 -0.44
CA ILE A 135 19.51 7.01 -1.12
C ILE A 135 19.21 5.71 -0.36
N PRO A 136 18.77 4.63 -1.05
CA PRO A 136 18.59 3.33 -0.43
C PRO A 136 19.94 2.70 -0.07
N THR A 137 19.96 1.87 0.98
CA THR A 137 21.10 0.98 1.21
C THR A 137 21.23 -0.05 0.07
N LYS A 138 22.40 -0.67 -0.09
CA LYS A 138 22.62 -1.71 -1.12
C LYS A 138 21.63 -2.88 -1.02
N ALA A 139 21.15 -3.17 0.18
CA ALA A 139 20.21 -4.24 0.44
C ALA A 139 18.73 -3.82 0.27
N ASP A 140 18.40 -2.52 0.26
CA ASP A 140 17.04 -2.03 0.05
C ASP A 140 16.71 -2.00 -1.45
N THR A 141 16.05 -3.03 -1.92
CA THR A 141 15.64 -3.22 -3.32
C THR A 141 14.20 -2.79 -3.60
N ARG A 142 13.48 -2.14 -2.68
CA ARG A 142 12.09 -1.72 -2.85
C ARG A 142 11.90 -0.79 -4.07
N TRP A 143 12.85 0.09 -4.32
CA TRP A 143 12.86 0.95 -5.49
C TRP A 143 12.92 0.15 -6.81
N ARG A 144 13.67 -0.96 -6.85
CA ARG A 144 13.76 -1.85 -8.02
C ARG A 144 12.41 -2.53 -8.27
N SER A 145 11.79 -3.06 -7.23
CA SER A 145 10.46 -3.67 -7.33
C SER A 145 9.41 -2.69 -7.85
N ARG A 146 9.46 -1.41 -7.40
CA ARG A 146 8.60 -0.35 -7.96
C ARG A 146 8.85 -0.11 -9.44
N ASN A 147 10.12 -0.04 -9.85
CA ASN A 147 10.51 0.15 -11.24
C ASN A 147 9.98 -0.98 -12.12
N GLU A 148 10.18 -2.22 -11.70
CA GLU A 148 9.72 -3.40 -12.43
C GLU A 148 8.18 -3.41 -12.57
N ALA A 149 7.46 -3.04 -11.51
CA ALA A 149 6.01 -2.94 -11.56
C ALA A 149 5.54 -1.84 -12.52
N TRP A 150 6.20 -0.67 -12.49
CA TRP A 150 5.90 0.43 -13.40
C TRP A 150 6.13 0.04 -14.86
N ASP A 151 7.31 -0.50 -15.17
CA ASP A 151 7.67 -0.88 -16.54
C ASP A 151 6.72 -1.98 -17.06
N LYS A 152 6.34 -2.94 -16.21
CA LYS A 152 5.37 -3.98 -16.53
C LYS A 152 3.97 -3.40 -16.77
N ALA A 153 3.51 -2.47 -15.93
CA ALA A 153 2.23 -1.80 -16.10
C ALA A 153 2.18 -1.01 -17.41
N LYS A 154 3.23 -0.23 -17.74
CA LYS A 154 3.34 0.52 -19.00
C LYS A 154 3.33 -0.40 -20.22
N LEU A 155 4.06 -1.52 -20.17
CA LEU A 155 4.04 -2.52 -21.24
C LEU A 155 2.63 -3.09 -21.45
N ASN A 156 1.91 -3.37 -20.38
CA ASN A 156 0.55 -3.89 -20.46
C ASN A 156 -0.45 -2.82 -20.94
N LEU A 157 -0.23 -1.54 -20.62
CA LEU A 157 -1.02 -0.45 -21.21
C LEU A 157 -0.84 -0.38 -22.74
N ILE A 158 0.39 -0.58 -23.25
CA ILE A 158 0.62 -0.67 -24.71
C ILE A 158 -0.12 -1.86 -25.32
N ARG A 159 -0.12 -3.01 -24.64
CA ARG A 159 -0.87 -4.21 -25.10
C ARG A 159 -2.37 -3.95 -25.13
N TRP A 160 -2.91 -3.36 -24.07
CA TRP A 160 -4.29 -2.93 -23.98
C TRP A 160 -4.68 -2.03 -25.16
N ASN A 161 -3.90 -0.99 -25.42
CA ASN A 161 -4.19 -0.04 -26.49
C ASN A 161 -4.18 -0.66 -27.90
N ARG A 162 -3.47 -1.79 -28.08
CA ARG A 162 -3.45 -2.53 -29.35
C ARG A 162 -4.68 -3.43 -29.54
N ASN A 163 -5.17 -4.02 -28.47
CA ASN A 163 -6.27 -4.98 -28.52
C ASN A 163 -7.07 -4.96 -27.21
N PRO A 164 -7.91 -3.93 -26.97
CA PRO A 164 -8.72 -3.85 -25.76
C PRO A 164 -9.80 -4.94 -25.75
N SER A 165 -9.83 -5.75 -24.70
CA SER A 165 -10.85 -6.76 -24.45
C SER A 165 -10.93 -7.08 -22.95
N ASN A 166 -12.07 -7.65 -22.52
CA ASN A 166 -12.23 -8.07 -21.11
C ASN A 166 -11.16 -9.11 -20.71
N GLU A 167 -10.84 -10.04 -21.59
CA GLU A 167 -9.80 -11.03 -21.35
C GLU A 167 -8.42 -10.38 -21.10
N ILE A 168 -8.07 -9.36 -21.88
CA ILE A 168 -6.82 -8.60 -21.66
C ILE A 168 -6.90 -7.82 -20.34
N ALA A 169 -8.07 -7.27 -19.95
CA ALA A 169 -8.22 -6.60 -18.67
C ALA A 169 -7.98 -7.56 -17.48
N GLU A 170 -8.54 -8.78 -17.54
CA GLU A 170 -8.33 -9.84 -16.55
C GLU A 170 -6.84 -10.24 -16.46
N ILE A 171 -6.18 -10.46 -17.59
CA ILE A 171 -4.73 -10.78 -17.63
C ILE A 171 -3.90 -9.65 -17.01
N ILE A 172 -4.28 -8.39 -17.24
CA ILE A 172 -3.59 -7.24 -16.63
C ILE A 172 -3.80 -7.22 -15.11
N ALA A 173 -5.00 -7.52 -14.63
CA ALA A 173 -5.29 -7.63 -13.21
C ALA A 173 -4.50 -8.76 -12.53
N ASP A 174 -4.38 -9.92 -13.18
CA ASP A 174 -3.51 -11.02 -12.73
C ASP A 174 -2.04 -10.57 -12.63
N CYS A 175 -1.54 -9.85 -13.63
CA CYS A 175 -0.20 -9.29 -13.58
C CYS A 175 -0.02 -8.32 -12.40
N ALA A 176 -1.02 -7.50 -12.10
CA ALA A 176 -1.00 -6.56 -10.97
C ALA A 176 -0.95 -7.31 -9.62
N ILE A 177 -1.79 -8.33 -9.45
CA ILE A 177 -1.80 -9.20 -8.26
C ILE A 177 -0.46 -9.93 -8.08
N LEU A 178 0.14 -10.41 -9.16
CA LEU A 178 1.40 -11.14 -9.09
C LEU A 178 2.59 -10.23 -8.77
N SER A 179 2.62 -9.02 -9.29
CA SER A 179 3.72 -8.07 -9.08
C SER A 179 3.61 -7.26 -7.79
N GLY A 180 2.40 -7.11 -7.22
CA GLY A 180 2.13 -6.12 -6.17
C GLY A 180 2.07 -4.69 -6.71
N HIS A 181 2.28 -3.71 -5.83
CA HIS A 181 2.29 -2.28 -6.18
C HIS A 181 0.97 -1.78 -6.79
N TYR A 182 -0.15 -2.11 -6.16
CA TYR A 182 -1.51 -1.73 -6.55
C TYR A 182 -1.61 -0.28 -7.03
N SER A 183 -1.08 0.66 -6.26
CA SER A 183 -1.19 2.09 -6.57
C SER A 183 -0.47 2.48 -7.87
N ILE A 184 0.60 1.78 -8.24
CA ILE A 184 1.30 1.98 -9.52
C ILE A 184 0.43 1.54 -10.68
N TRP A 185 -0.20 0.37 -10.58
CA TRP A 185 -1.11 -0.12 -11.61
C TRP A 185 -2.31 0.81 -11.78
N CYS A 186 -2.90 1.29 -10.67
CA CYS A 186 -3.99 2.26 -10.72
C CYS A 186 -3.55 3.57 -11.39
N GLU A 187 -2.35 4.07 -11.11
CA GLU A 187 -1.84 5.29 -11.74
C GLU A 187 -1.64 5.12 -13.24
N VAL A 188 -1.04 4.02 -13.68
CA VAL A 188 -0.79 3.76 -15.11
C VAL A 188 -2.10 3.56 -15.89
N PHE A 189 -3.09 2.93 -15.28
CA PHE A 189 -4.39 2.64 -15.91
C PHE A 189 -5.50 3.63 -15.55
N LYS A 190 -5.18 4.79 -14.95
CA LYS A 190 -6.19 5.77 -14.48
C LYS A 190 -7.18 6.25 -15.55
N SER A 191 -6.81 6.20 -16.82
CA SER A 191 -7.67 6.52 -17.97
C SER A 191 -8.36 5.31 -18.61
N VAL A 192 -8.26 4.12 -18.01
CA VAL A 192 -8.81 2.85 -18.53
C VAL A 192 -9.70 2.19 -17.47
N PRO A 193 -10.97 2.67 -17.31
CA PRO A 193 -11.83 2.22 -16.22
C PRO A 193 -12.07 0.71 -16.20
N VAL A 194 -12.20 0.06 -17.35
CA VAL A 194 -12.41 -1.40 -17.46
C VAL A 194 -11.29 -2.17 -16.78
N VAL A 195 -10.05 -1.79 -17.02
CA VAL A 195 -8.87 -2.44 -16.37
C VAL A 195 -8.82 -2.12 -14.89
N LEU A 196 -9.15 -0.89 -14.49
CA LEU A 196 -9.16 -0.52 -13.06
C LEU A 196 -10.19 -1.35 -12.28
N VAL A 197 -11.37 -1.57 -12.81
CA VAL A 197 -12.42 -2.40 -12.17
C VAL A 197 -11.90 -3.82 -11.93
N GLU A 198 -11.23 -4.42 -12.93
CA GLU A 198 -10.66 -5.77 -12.78
C GLU A 198 -9.54 -5.81 -11.73
N ILE A 199 -8.62 -4.84 -11.75
CA ILE A 199 -7.58 -4.73 -10.72
C ILE A 199 -8.20 -4.59 -9.33
N GLU A 200 -9.19 -3.72 -9.16
CA GLU A 200 -9.88 -3.51 -7.88
C GLU A 200 -10.62 -4.76 -7.41
N ARG A 201 -11.29 -5.47 -8.32
CA ARG A 201 -11.95 -6.74 -8.02
C ARG A 201 -10.98 -7.75 -7.42
N GLU A 202 -9.83 -7.97 -8.06
CA GLU A 202 -8.81 -8.90 -7.58
C GLU A 202 -8.22 -8.47 -6.23
N TYR A 203 -7.97 -7.17 -6.03
CA TYR A 203 -7.45 -6.68 -4.76
C TYR A 203 -8.51 -6.60 -3.65
N THR A 204 -9.80 -6.55 -3.98
CA THR A 204 -10.88 -6.66 -2.98
C THR A 204 -10.83 -8.00 -2.27
N ALA A 205 -10.55 -9.09 -2.99
CA ALA A 205 -10.29 -10.40 -2.40
C ALA A 205 -9.01 -10.45 -1.52
N LYS A 206 -8.20 -9.40 -1.52
CA LYS A 206 -6.99 -9.19 -0.71
C LYS A 206 -7.14 -7.98 0.22
N GLY A 207 -8.36 -7.69 0.66
CA GLY A 207 -8.64 -6.66 1.65
C GLY A 207 -8.41 -5.23 1.16
N LEU A 208 -8.57 -4.94 -0.11
CA LEU A 208 -8.66 -3.57 -0.58
C LEU A 208 -9.90 -2.91 0.04
N TYR A 209 -9.72 -1.75 0.66
CA TYR A 209 -10.81 -0.91 1.11
C TYR A 209 -11.09 0.18 0.07
N LYS A 210 -12.05 -0.08 -0.79
CA LYS A 210 -12.51 0.91 -1.77
C LYS A 210 -13.98 0.64 -2.09
N GLU A 211 -14.82 1.57 -1.71
CA GLU A 211 -16.26 1.47 -1.85
C GLU A 211 -16.78 2.60 -2.75
N TYR A 212 -17.88 2.32 -3.44
CA TYR A 212 -18.58 3.27 -4.30
C TYR A 212 -20.06 3.28 -3.92
N ASP A 213 -20.68 4.46 -4.00
CA ASP A 213 -22.12 4.60 -3.85
C ASP A 213 -22.88 4.11 -5.10
N ALA A 214 -24.21 4.12 -5.03
CA ALA A 214 -25.06 3.71 -6.14
C ALA A 214 -24.88 4.55 -7.42
N ASN A 215 -24.26 5.73 -7.31
CA ASN A 215 -23.97 6.63 -8.44
C ASN A 215 -22.54 6.46 -8.97
N GLY A 216 -21.76 5.54 -8.37
CA GLY A 216 -20.37 5.29 -8.74
C GLY A 216 -19.36 6.29 -8.14
N ASN A 217 -19.74 7.11 -7.17
CA ASN A 217 -18.82 7.99 -6.48
C ASN A 217 -18.05 7.24 -5.40
N ARG A 218 -16.77 7.57 -5.24
CA ARG A 218 -15.91 7.01 -4.19
C ARG A 218 -16.47 7.35 -2.80
N VAL A 219 -16.79 6.33 -2.03
CA VAL A 219 -17.18 6.47 -0.62
C VAL A 219 -15.91 6.60 0.24
N ILE A 220 -15.86 7.67 1.01
CA ILE A 220 -14.75 7.88 1.97
C ILE A 220 -14.96 6.98 3.17
N ARG A 221 -13.88 6.35 3.63
CA ARG A 221 -13.89 5.49 4.82
C ARG A 221 -14.42 6.25 6.03
N PRO A 222 -15.42 5.74 6.75
CA PRO A 222 -15.90 6.36 7.97
C PRO A 222 -14.77 6.46 9.01
N ASN A 223 -14.69 7.60 9.69
CA ASN A 223 -13.70 7.89 10.73
C ASN A 223 -12.24 7.90 10.25
N ALA A 224 -11.99 7.92 8.95
CA ALA A 224 -10.65 8.20 8.45
C ALA A 224 -10.19 9.60 8.87
N ASN A 225 -8.91 9.74 9.16
CA ASN A 225 -8.31 11.06 9.43
C ASN A 225 -8.07 11.85 8.13
N ILE A 226 -8.17 11.16 6.97
CA ILE A 226 -8.02 11.71 5.62
C ILE A 226 -8.99 11.00 4.68
#